data_6c3efa4bfa142156200a07b04797d43c
#
_entry.id   6c3efa4bfa142156200a07b04797d43c
#
_cell.length_a   1.000
_cell.length_b   1.000
_cell.length_c   1.000
_cell.angle_alpha   90.00
_cell.angle_beta   90.00
_cell.angle_gamma   90.00
#
_symmetry.space_group_name_H-M   'P 1'
#
loop_
_entity.id
_entity.type
_entity.pdbx_description
1 polymer ?
#
loop_
_entity_poly.entity_id
_entity_poly.type
_entity_poly.pdbx_seq_one_letter_code
_entity_poly.pdbx_strand_id
1 'polypeptide(L)'
;ILGENLSLSMQMVNSYEHWVKAGYKEKSICGDYVEKLQKLPSHMYVPFAKGEYDRGLVIVRDGDHVWSLPFINGGQRMYDKDPYLPVPFQYQVLQGVPEYCHGQLIPQLWMEDGEVLMPVSYMSGIWTKEEDGAFTVGCHFDALCRMGEGISVGGGKAADNLVDNSVAGNSEENQRPKRVEGITDEVSYEFSHGEIKRTDHFQVTEALGDRKIKKIRLVLLSFSEKPEVSGNQVTFANGILTGMTAEGVGDCHAFAALDDGSFGTPMGRLNTEVVWSREVTTQETEIETTWTIRYQV
;
A
#
# COMPACT_ATOMS: atom_id res chain seq x y z
N ILE A 1 4.39 11.11 20.53
CA ILE A 1 5.41 11.03 19.44
C ILE A 1 6.81 11.33 20.00
N LEU A 2 7.03 12.44 20.71
CA LEU A 2 8.35 12.73 21.31
C LEU A 2 8.78 11.68 22.35
N GLY A 3 7.85 11.15 23.16
CA GLY A 3 8.14 10.14 24.16
C GLY A 3 8.57 8.78 23.58
N GLU A 4 7.95 8.35 22.50
CA GLU A 4 8.28 7.09 21.81
C GLU A 4 9.65 7.20 21.12
N ASN A 5 9.93 8.28 20.43
CA ASN A 5 11.23 8.51 19.78
C ASN A 5 12.37 8.61 20.81
N LEU A 6 12.14 9.23 21.96
CA LEU A 6 13.11 9.26 23.06
C LEU A 6 13.37 7.86 23.61
N SER A 7 12.32 7.04 23.80
CA SER A 7 12.45 5.66 24.27
C SER A 7 13.26 4.80 23.31
N LEU A 8 12.98 4.88 22.01
CA LEU A 8 13.75 4.17 20.98
C LEU A 8 15.21 4.62 20.94
N SER A 9 15.45 5.95 21.00
CA SER A 9 16.80 6.49 21.02
C SER A 9 17.59 6.04 22.26
N MET A 10 16.97 6.02 23.43
CA MET A 10 17.58 5.51 24.65
C MET A 10 17.88 4.01 24.56
N GLN A 11 16.99 3.22 23.98
CA GLN A 11 17.23 1.79 23.77
C GLN A 11 18.40 1.56 22.83
N MET A 12 18.53 2.34 21.76
CA MET A 12 19.66 2.28 20.83
C MET A 12 20.97 2.62 21.53
N VAL A 13 21.02 3.73 22.31
CA VAL A 13 22.20 4.13 23.08
C VAL A 13 22.59 3.04 24.08
N ASN A 14 21.63 2.53 24.86
CA ASN A 14 21.89 1.46 25.81
C ASN A 14 22.41 0.19 25.12
N SER A 15 21.82 -0.18 24.00
CA SER A 15 22.28 -1.34 23.21
C SER A 15 23.68 -1.13 22.71
N TYR A 16 24.04 0.06 22.23
CA TYR A 16 25.37 0.42 21.78
C TYR A 16 26.38 0.35 22.93
N GLU A 17 26.04 0.93 24.11
CA GLU A 17 26.91 0.85 25.30
C GLU A 17 27.18 -0.61 25.73
N HIS A 18 26.14 -1.46 25.74
CA HIS A 18 26.28 -2.88 26.03
C HIS A 18 27.20 -3.57 25.03
N TRP A 19 27.04 -3.24 23.77
CA TRP A 19 27.85 -3.79 22.68
C TRP A 19 29.32 -3.39 22.84
N VAL A 20 29.61 -2.12 23.12
CA VAL A 20 30.95 -1.62 23.40
C VAL A 20 31.55 -2.24 24.66
N LYS A 21 30.79 -2.32 25.77
CA LYS A 21 31.21 -2.96 27.03
C LYS A 21 31.53 -4.46 26.88
N ALA A 22 30.85 -5.14 25.96
CA ALA A 22 31.12 -6.52 25.59
C ALA A 22 32.40 -6.71 24.74
N GLY A 23 33.10 -5.62 24.43
CA GLY A 23 34.37 -5.64 23.69
C GLY A 23 34.22 -5.77 22.17
N TYR A 24 33.03 -5.58 21.63
CA TYR A 24 32.85 -5.49 20.19
C TYR A 24 33.41 -4.17 19.67
N LYS A 25 34.12 -4.24 18.57
CA LYS A 25 34.65 -3.05 17.90
C LYS A 25 33.73 -2.63 16.77
N GLU A 26 33.61 -1.33 16.59
CA GLU A 26 33.00 -0.81 15.35
C GLU A 26 33.77 -1.35 14.15
N LYS A 27 33.04 -1.93 13.22
CA LYS A 27 33.56 -2.25 11.91
C LYS A 27 32.90 -1.30 10.92
N SER A 28 33.71 -0.57 10.18
CA SER A 28 33.21 0.13 9.02
C SER A 28 32.60 -0.87 8.04
N ILE A 29 31.54 -0.49 7.36
CA ILE A 29 31.02 -1.24 6.20
C ILE A 29 32.20 -1.29 5.22
N CYS A 30 32.74 -2.48 4.99
CA CYS A 30 33.85 -2.62 4.04
C CYS A 30 33.33 -2.68 2.61
N GLY A 31 34.15 -2.26 1.65
CA GLY A 31 33.80 -2.24 0.22
C GLY A 31 33.23 -3.54 -0.31
N ASP A 32 33.67 -4.68 0.24
CA ASP A 32 33.19 -6.03 -0.14
C ASP A 32 31.68 -6.21 0.09
N TYR A 33 31.09 -5.55 1.11
CA TYR A 33 29.65 -5.62 1.34
C TYR A 33 28.87 -4.79 0.31
N VAL A 34 29.40 -3.64 -0.07
CA VAL A 34 28.80 -2.81 -1.13
C VAL A 34 28.81 -3.58 -2.44
N GLU A 35 29.95 -4.19 -2.81
CA GLU A 35 30.02 -5.02 -4.01
C GLU A 35 29.07 -6.23 -3.95
N LYS A 36 28.92 -6.86 -2.77
CA LYS A 36 27.97 -7.96 -2.60
C LYS A 36 26.53 -7.50 -2.76
N LEU A 37 26.18 -6.35 -2.19
CA LEU A 37 24.84 -5.77 -2.35
C LEU A 37 24.56 -5.41 -3.81
N GLN A 38 25.53 -4.87 -4.53
CA GLN A 38 25.39 -4.55 -5.95
C GLN A 38 25.22 -5.80 -6.85
N LYS A 39 25.73 -6.95 -6.40
CA LYS A 39 25.59 -8.24 -7.10
C LYS A 39 24.27 -8.96 -6.78
N LEU A 40 23.48 -8.49 -5.82
CA LEU A 40 22.16 -9.04 -5.57
C LEU A 40 21.24 -8.78 -6.77
N PRO A 41 20.28 -9.67 -7.05
CA PRO A 41 19.28 -9.44 -8.09
C PRO A 41 18.56 -8.10 -7.89
N SER A 42 18.20 -7.44 -8.99
CA SER A 42 17.41 -6.22 -8.94
C SER A 42 15.99 -6.44 -8.41
N HIS A 43 15.51 -7.67 -8.45
CA HIS A 43 14.20 -8.06 -7.92
C HIS A 43 14.25 -9.48 -7.37
N MET A 44 13.34 -9.75 -6.44
CA MET A 44 13.21 -11.06 -5.79
C MET A 44 11.77 -11.28 -5.34
N TYR A 45 11.21 -12.45 -5.61
CA TYR A 45 10.00 -12.93 -4.97
C TYR A 45 10.36 -14.01 -3.95
N VAL A 46 9.96 -13.78 -2.70
CA VAL A 46 10.19 -14.73 -1.59
C VAL A 46 8.81 -15.31 -1.19
N PRO A 47 8.49 -16.53 -1.62
CA PRO A 47 7.26 -17.19 -1.19
C PRO A 47 7.39 -17.61 0.28
N PHE A 48 6.31 -17.43 1.04
CA PHE A 48 6.17 -17.93 2.40
C PHE A 48 5.52 -19.32 2.41
N ALA A 49 5.26 -19.87 3.60
CA ALA A 49 4.60 -21.17 3.70
C ALA A 49 3.21 -21.12 3.00
N LYS A 50 2.94 -22.14 2.20
CA LYS A 50 1.66 -22.27 1.51
C LYS A 50 0.55 -22.62 2.50
N GLY A 51 -0.58 -21.95 2.36
CA GLY A 51 -1.82 -22.20 3.07
C GLY A 51 -2.99 -22.23 2.08
N GLU A 52 -4.17 -21.93 2.53
CA GLU A 52 -5.36 -21.75 1.68
C GLU A 52 -5.14 -20.64 0.64
N TYR A 53 -4.43 -19.60 1.05
CA TYR A 53 -4.05 -18.45 0.22
C TYR A 53 -2.52 -18.32 0.14
N ASP A 54 -2.05 -17.83 -0.98
CA ASP A 54 -0.63 -17.57 -1.19
C ASP A 54 -0.14 -16.41 -0.32
N ARG A 55 1.12 -16.50 0.10
CA ARG A 55 1.80 -15.45 0.86
C ARG A 55 3.21 -15.28 0.35
N GLY A 56 3.68 -14.06 0.32
CA GLY A 56 5.06 -13.78 -0.09
C GLY A 56 5.43 -12.32 0.05
N LEU A 57 6.66 -12.04 -0.29
CA LEU A 57 7.22 -10.70 -0.34
C LEU A 57 7.95 -10.53 -1.67
N VAL A 58 7.62 -9.49 -2.39
CA VAL A 58 8.40 -9.03 -3.53
C VAL A 58 9.28 -7.87 -3.09
N ILE A 59 10.54 -7.92 -3.48
CA ILE A 59 11.51 -6.85 -3.29
C ILE A 59 12.04 -6.46 -4.66
N VAL A 60 12.01 -5.17 -4.96
CA VAL A 60 12.56 -4.59 -6.20
C VAL A 60 13.51 -3.47 -5.83
N ARG A 61 14.72 -3.50 -6.41
CA ARG A 61 15.70 -2.44 -6.28
C ARG A 61 15.82 -1.70 -7.61
N ASP A 62 15.67 -0.39 -7.56
CA ASP A 62 15.84 0.52 -8.67
C ASP A 62 16.74 1.69 -8.25
N GLY A 63 17.99 1.69 -8.71
CA GLY A 63 19.01 2.61 -8.23
C GLY A 63 19.21 2.49 -6.71
N ASP A 64 19.06 3.61 -6.01
CA ASP A 64 19.16 3.69 -4.55
C ASP A 64 17.83 3.37 -3.83
N HIS A 65 16.76 3.11 -4.57
CA HIS A 65 15.45 2.77 -4.03
C HIS A 65 15.26 1.27 -3.88
N VAL A 66 14.63 0.88 -2.77
CA VAL A 66 14.21 -0.50 -2.51
C VAL A 66 12.72 -0.50 -2.23
N TRP A 67 11.97 -1.09 -3.14
CA TRP A 67 10.54 -1.28 -3.02
C TRP A 67 10.24 -2.64 -2.42
N SER A 68 9.32 -2.68 -1.48
CA SER A 68 8.74 -3.93 -0.97
C SER A 68 7.24 -3.99 -1.30
N LEU A 69 6.79 -5.14 -1.75
CA LEU A 69 5.38 -5.41 -2.03
C LEU A 69 4.98 -6.68 -1.27
N PRO A 70 4.29 -6.55 -0.13
CA PRO A 70 3.86 -7.68 0.66
C PRO A 70 2.58 -8.29 0.12
N PHE A 71 2.58 -9.61 -0.06
CA PHE A 71 1.40 -10.42 -0.31
C PHE A 71 1.12 -11.23 0.96
N ILE A 72 0.35 -10.68 1.87
CA ILE A 72 0.06 -11.28 3.17
C ILE A 72 -1.44 -11.38 3.36
N ASN A 73 -1.94 -12.62 3.31
CA ASN A 73 -3.31 -12.94 3.66
C ASN A 73 -3.44 -13.09 5.17
N GLY A 74 -3.73 -12.04 5.86
CA GLY A 74 -3.89 -12.06 7.30
C GLY A 74 -4.72 -10.89 7.78
N GLY A 75 -5.32 -11.03 8.94
CA GLY A 75 -5.97 -9.93 9.60
C GLY A 75 -4.92 -8.88 9.96
N GLN A 76 -5.22 -7.65 9.65
CA GLN A 76 -4.53 -6.53 10.27
C GLN A 76 -5.13 -6.35 11.65
N ARG A 77 -4.34 -6.54 12.68
CA ARG A 77 -4.73 -6.12 14.02
C ARG A 77 -4.64 -4.60 14.08
N MET A 78 -5.46 -4.00 14.92
CA MET A 78 -5.49 -2.56 15.17
C MET A 78 -4.11 -1.94 15.49
N TYR A 79 -3.14 -2.76 15.89
CA TYR A 79 -1.76 -2.37 16.21
C TYR A 79 -0.74 -2.71 15.11
N ASP A 80 -1.13 -3.49 14.12
CA ASP A 80 -0.27 -3.81 12.97
C ASP A 80 -0.45 -2.70 11.95
N LYS A 81 0.10 -1.54 12.29
CA LYS A 81 0.08 -0.32 11.44
C LYS A 81 1.06 -0.40 10.28
N ASP A 82 1.42 -1.58 9.92
CA ASP A 82 2.48 -1.82 8.97
C ASP A 82 1.98 -2.07 7.56
N PRO A 83 2.85 -1.93 6.59
CA PRO A 83 2.60 -2.08 5.18
C PRO A 83 2.27 -3.52 4.76
N TYR A 84 1.36 -4.17 5.45
CA TYR A 84 0.80 -5.45 5.02
C TYR A 84 -0.27 -5.27 3.94
N LEU A 85 -0.56 -4.05 3.56
CA LEU A 85 -1.37 -3.79 2.39
C LEU A 85 -0.58 -4.20 1.15
N PRO A 86 -1.21 -4.86 0.16
CA PRO A 86 -0.57 -5.29 -1.07
C PRO A 86 -0.32 -4.10 -2.00
N VAL A 87 0.52 -3.18 -1.55
CA VAL A 87 0.96 -2.01 -2.31
C VAL A 87 2.47 -1.88 -2.24
N PRO A 88 3.11 -1.36 -3.28
CA PRO A 88 4.53 -1.05 -3.24
C PRO A 88 4.82 -0.03 -2.14
N PHE A 89 5.80 -0.34 -1.32
CA PHE A 89 6.18 0.47 -0.19
C PHE A 89 7.64 0.90 -0.25
N GLN A 90 7.85 2.19 -0.07
CA GLN A 90 9.17 2.80 0.10
C GLN A 90 8.97 4.16 0.80
N TYR A 91 9.48 4.31 2.01
CA TYR A 91 9.22 5.47 2.88
C TYR A 91 9.56 6.83 2.27
N GLN A 92 10.61 6.90 1.47
CA GLN A 92 11.03 8.16 0.87
C GLN A 92 10.12 8.62 -0.28
N VAL A 93 9.38 7.71 -0.87
CA VAL A 93 8.52 7.98 -2.03
C VAL A 93 7.04 7.95 -1.65
N LEU A 94 6.62 6.90 -0.94
CA LEU A 94 5.24 6.69 -0.53
C LEU A 94 5.15 6.49 0.99
N GLN A 95 4.10 7.03 1.58
CA GLN A 95 3.78 6.76 2.97
C GLN A 95 3.05 5.42 3.08
N GLY A 96 3.69 4.45 3.75
CA GLY A 96 3.15 3.10 3.92
C GLY A 96 2.45 2.83 5.25
N VAL A 97 2.30 3.81 6.14
CA VAL A 97 1.65 3.61 7.43
C VAL A 97 0.13 3.55 7.25
N PRO A 98 -0.53 2.42 7.56
CA PRO A 98 -1.95 2.22 7.28
C PRO A 98 -2.89 3.23 7.91
N GLU A 99 -2.60 3.74 9.09
CA GLU A 99 -3.46 4.72 9.76
C GLU A 99 -3.57 6.06 9.01
N TYR A 100 -2.58 6.37 8.15
CA TYR A 100 -2.58 7.58 7.33
C TYR A 100 -2.83 7.31 5.86
N CYS A 101 -2.67 6.08 5.43
CA CYS A 101 -2.78 5.69 4.04
C CYS A 101 -3.81 4.59 3.81
N HIS A 102 -4.84 4.54 4.63
CA HIS A 102 -5.94 3.61 4.45
C HIS A 102 -6.41 3.58 3.01
N GLY A 103 -6.13 2.47 2.35
CA GLY A 103 -6.43 2.31 0.94
C GLY A 103 -5.60 3.17 0.00
N GLN A 104 -4.47 3.73 0.42
CA GLN A 104 -3.55 4.38 -0.50
C GLN A 104 -3.14 3.42 -1.61
N LEU A 105 -3.24 3.88 -2.87
CA LEU A 105 -2.89 3.13 -4.07
C LEU A 105 -3.66 1.81 -4.27
N ILE A 106 -4.74 1.60 -3.52
CA ILE A 106 -5.66 0.49 -3.72
C ILE A 106 -7.00 1.06 -4.19
N PRO A 107 -7.55 0.63 -5.32
CA PRO A 107 -8.86 1.07 -5.76
C PRO A 107 -9.94 0.71 -4.73
N GLN A 108 -10.78 1.68 -4.41
CA GLN A 108 -11.87 1.56 -3.46
C GLN A 108 -13.18 1.53 -4.21
N LEU A 109 -13.97 0.47 -4.05
CA LEU A 109 -15.31 0.37 -4.58
C LEU A 109 -16.31 0.80 -3.50
N TRP A 110 -16.90 1.97 -3.65
CA TRP A 110 -17.90 2.50 -2.74
C TRP A 110 -19.28 2.03 -3.18
N MET A 111 -19.96 1.32 -2.30
CA MET A 111 -21.28 0.75 -2.55
C MET A 111 -22.40 1.77 -2.25
N GLU A 112 -23.58 1.56 -2.83
CA GLU A 112 -24.77 2.41 -2.53
C GLU A 112 -25.22 2.31 -1.08
N ASP A 113 -25.00 1.17 -0.41
CA ASP A 113 -25.29 0.94 1.01
C ASP A 113 -24.30 1.58 1.98
N GLY A 114 -23.29 2.29 1.46
CA GLY A 114 -22.25 2.98 2.23
C GLY A 114 -21.02 2.14 2.54
N GLU A 115 -21.00 0.84 2.24
CA GLU A 115 -19.82 0.03 2.43
C GLU A 115 -18.72 0.40 1.42
N VAL A 116 -17.47 0.19 1.82
CA VAL A 116 -16.29 0.33 0.95
C VAL A 116 -15.61 -1.03 0.84
N LEU A 117 -15.40 -1.48 -0.38
CA LEU A 117 -14.77 -2.75 -0.69
C LEU A 117 -13.39 -2.53 -1.31
N MET A 118 -12.40 -3.34 -0.90
CA MET A 118 -11.02 -3.23 -1.37
C MET A 118 -10.34 -4.60 -1.50
N PRO A 119 -9.44 -4.80 -2.49
CA PRO A 119 -8.63 -6.00 -2.64
C PRO A 119 -7.40 -5.95 -1.70
N VAL A 120 -7.57 -6.36 -0.46
CA VAL A 120 -6.51 -6.30 0.57
C VAL A 120 -6.15 -7.66 1.18
N SER A 121 -7.00 -8.66 1.01
CA SER A 121 -6.80 -10.03 1.51
C SER A 121 -7.44 -11.04 0.58
N TYR A 122 -7.25 -12.34 0.82
CA TYR A 122 -7.78 -13.45 0.00
C TYR A 122 -7.10 -13.54 -1.37
N MET A 123 -5.79 -13.35 -1.37
CA MET A 123 -4.94 -13.44 -2.56
C MET A 123 -4.55 -14.89 -2.86
N SER A 124 -4.56 -15.23 -4.13
CA SER A 124 -4.12 -16.53 -4.65
C SER A 124 -3.35 -16.36 -5.96
N GLY A 125 -2.73 -17.43 -6.44
CA GLY A 125 -2.12 -17.48 -7.76
C GLY A 125 -1.03 -16.44 -7.99
N ILE A 126 -0.16 -16.18 -7.02
CA ILE A 126 0.94 -15.22 -7.20
C ILE A 126 1.90 -15.71 -8.27
N TRP A 127 2.14 -14.89 -9.27
CA TRP A 127 3.05 -15.15 -10.38
C TRP A 127 4.02 -13.98 -10.62
N THR A 128 5.15 -14.27 -11.25
CA THR A 128 6.15 -13.26 -11.65
C THR A 128 6.56 -13.47 -13.09
N LYS A 129 6.90 -12.36 -13.78
CA LYS A 129 7.39 -12.35 -15.16
C LYS A 129 8.46 -11.27 -15.32
N GLU A 130 9.45 -11.56 -16.15
CA GLU A 130 10.40 -10.57 -16.66
C GLU A 130 10.25 -10.45 -18.17
N GLU A 131 10.10 -9.24 -18.64
CA GLU A 131 9.99 -8.95 -20.07
C GLU A 131 10.44 -7.51 -20.35
N ASP A 132 11.26 -7.34 -21.40
CA ASP A 132 11.72 -6.02 -21.88
C ASP A 132 12.33 -5.09 -20.81
N GLY A 133 12.97 -5.68 -19.80
CA GLY A 133 13.61 -4.94 -18.69
C GLY A 133 12.65 -4.52 -17.58
N ALA A 134 11.37 -4.88 -17.66
CA ALA A 134 10.41 -4.72 -16.59
C ALA A 134 10.22 -6.03 -15.81
N PHE A 135 10.03 -5.91 -14.51
CA PHE A 135 9.63 -7.01 -13.64
C PHE A 135 8.15 -6.87 -13.27
N THR A 136 7.37 -7.87 -13.60
CA THR A 136 5.94 -7.89 -13.32
C THR A 136 5.63 -8.96 -12.28
N VAL A 137 4.77 -8.63 -11.33
CA VAL A 137 4.16 -9.57 -10.39
C VAL A 137 2.65 -9.39 -10.40
N GLY A 138 1.90 -10.47 -10.35
CA GLY A 138 0.45 -10.43 -10.28
C GLY A 138 -0.12 -11.47 -9.32
N CYS A 139 -1.38 -11.28 -8.98
CA CYS A 139 -2.16 -12.20 -8.14
C CYS A 139 -3.65 -12.02 -8.43
N HIS A 140 -4.42 -12.98 -7.95
CA HIS A 140 -5.87 -12.96 -7.97
C HIS A 140 -6.43 -12.75 -6.56
N PHE A 141 -7.46 -11.91 -6.41
CA PHE A 141 -8.26 -11.77 -5.20
C PHE A 141 -9.60 -12.46 -5.41
N ASP A 142 -9.85 -13.55 -4.68
CA ASP A 142 -11.08 -14.33 -4.78
C ASP A 142 -12.32 -13.55 -4.31
N ALA A 143 -12.11 -12.55 -3.47
CA ALA A 143 -13.13 -11.67 -2.94
C ALA A 143 -12.52 -10.36 -2.47
N LEU A 144 -13.34 -9.33 -2.35
CA LEU A 144 -12.93 -8.07 -1.72
C LEU A 144 -13.20 -8.07 -0.22
N CYS A 145 -12.54 -7.16 0.47
CA CYS A 145 -12.71 -6.98 1.89
C CYS A 145 -13.55 -5.74 2.17
N ARG A 146 -14.48 -5.87 3.11
CA ARG A 146 -15.20 -4.73 3.66
C ARG A 146 -14.25 -3.88 4.51
N MET A 147 -14.16 -2.61 4.13
CA MET A 147 -13.53 -1.58 4.93
C MET A 147 -14.63 -0.84 5.70
N GLY A 148 -14.38 -0.43 6.93
CA GLY A 148 -15.41 0.25 7.73
C GLY A 148 -15.90 1.56 7.11
N GLU A 149 -17.06 2.02 7.56
CA GLU A 149 -17.60 3.32 7.18
C GLU A 149 -16.60 4.43 7.52
N GLY A 150 -16.37 5.32 6.57
CA GLY A 150 -15.54 6.51 6.81
C GLY A 150 -14.05 6.24 6.82
N ILE A 151 -13.54 5.65 5.76
CA ILE A 151 -12.11 5.83 5.43
C ILE A 151 -11.93 7.33 5.15
N SER A 152 -11.86 8.11 6.21
CA SER A 152 -11.35 9.46 6.11
C SER A 152 -9.84 9.37 6.23
N VAL A 153 -9.16 9.72 5.19
CA VAL A 153 -7.75 10.05 5.26
C VAL A 153 -7.66 11.19 6.28
N GLY A 154 -7.13 10.92 7.45
CA GLY A 154 -6.91 11.97 8.44
C GLY A 154 -7.66 11.87 9.78
N GLY A 155 -8.38 10.81 10.06
CA GLY A 155 -9.05 10.70 11.36
C GLY A 155 -8.99 9.31 11.97
N GLY A 156 -8.33 9.17 13.08
CA GLY A 156 -8.07 7.94 13.83
C GLY A 156 -9.27 7.09 14.30
N LYS A 157 -10.35 7.08 13.54
CA LYS A 157 -11.51 6.22 13.80
C LYS A 157 -11.73 5.11 12.77
N ALA A 158 -11.02 5.12 11.67
CA ALA A 158 -11.22 4.13 10.61
C ALA A 158 -10.56 2.78 10.90
N ALA A 159 -9.55 2.74 11.76
CA ALA A 159 -8.86 1.50 12.12
C ALA A 159 -9.73 0.50 12.90
N ASP A 160 -10.74 0.97 13.62
CA ASP A 160 -11.60 0.11 14.44
C ASP A 160 -12.53 -0.80 13.62
N ASN A 161 -12.66 -0.56 12.32
CA ASN A 161 -13.63 -1.24 11.46
C ASN A 161 -13.02 -2.23 10.46
N LEU A 162 -11.69 -2.34 10.41
CA LEU A 162 -11.00 -3.30 9.53
C LEU A 162 -11.13 -4.75 9.99
N VAL A 163 -11.37 -4.94 11.28
CA VAL A 163 -11.56 -6.25 11.89
C VAL A 163 -12.82 -6.22 12.72
N ASP A 164 -13.71 -7.18 12.53
CA ASP A 164 -14.82 -7.38 13.45
C ASP A 164 -14.28 -7.81 14.83
N ASN A 165 -14.04 -6.83 15.69
CA ASN A 165 -13.57 -7.04 17.06
C ASN A 165 -14.64 -7.65 17.99
N SER A 166 -15.85 -7.96 17.48
CA SER A 166 -16.96 -8.46 18.30
C SER A 166 -16.79 -9.90 18.79
N VAL A 167 -15.78 -10.61 18.26
CA VAL A 167 -15.52 -12.00 18.65
C VAL A 167 -14.16 -12.12 19.33
N ALA A 168 -14.17 -12.14 20.66
CA ALA A 168 -13.00 -12.44 21.49
C ALA A 168 -12.57 -13.92 21.36
N GLY A 169 -12.02 -14.29 20.21
CA GLY A 169 -11.48 -15.60 19.95
C GLY A 169 -10.18 -15.51 19.17
N ASN A 170 -9.15 -16.17 19.68
CA ASN A 170 -7.80 -16.20 19.09
C ASN A 170 -7.70 -17.09 17.83
N SER A 171 -8.75 -17.27 17.03
CA SER A 171 -8.66 -18.02 15.79
C SER A 171 -8.15 -17.13 14.65
N GLU A 172 -7.33 -17.69 13.76
CA GLU A 172 -6.84 -16.97 12.57
C GLU A 172 -7.98 -16.42 11.71
N GLU A 173 -9.13 -17.07 11.71
CA GLU A 173 -10.35 -16.68 10.99
C GLU A 173 -10.92 -15.33 11.49
N ASN A 174 -10.78 -15.02 12.77
CA ASN A 174 -11.24 -13.77 13.39
C ASN A 174 -10.27 -12.60 13.21
N GLN A 175 -9.14 -12.82 12.55
CA GLN A 175 -8.12 -11.80 12.34
C GLN A 175 -8.11 -11.26 10.90
N ARG A 176 -8.91 -11.82 10.01
CA ARG A 176 -8.99 -11.39 8.60
C ARG A 176 -10.06 -10.33 8.41
N PRO A 177 -9.84 -9.38 7.48
CA PRO A 177 -10.89 -8.47 7.07
C PRO A 177 -12.14 -9.23 6.60
N LYS A 178 -13.31 -8.65 6.84
CA LYS A 178 -14.58 -9.29 6.46
C LYS A 178 -14.64 -9.47 4.94
N ARG A 179 -14.74 -10.72 4.52
CA ARG A 179 -14.88 -11.11 3.11
C ARG A 179 -16.26 -10.73 2.57
N VAL A 180 -16.28 -10.20 1.35
CA VAL A 180 -17.49 -9.87 0.59
C VAL A 180 -17.40 -10.55 -0.77
N GLU A 181 -18.30 -11.49 -0.99
CA GLU A 181 -18.40 -12.23 -2.24
C GLU A 181 -18.99 -11.39 -3.38
N GLY A 182 -18.76 -11.82 -4.61
CA GLY A 182 -19.40 -11.26 -5.79
C GLY A 182 -18.58 -10.23 -6.54
N ILE A 183 -17.39 -9.89 -6.04
CA ILE A 183 -16.40 -9.13 -6.80
C ILE A 183 -15.04 -9.79 -6.61
N THR A 184 -14.40 -10.15 -7.72
CA THR A 184 -13.02 -10.64 -7.77
C THR A 184 -12.14 -9.60 -8.42
N ASP A 185 -10.82 -9.73 -8.28
CA ASP A 185 -9.86 -8.81 -8.88
C ASP A 185 -8.60 -9.53 -9.34
N GLU A 186 -8.19 -9.27 -10.57
CA GLU A 186 -6.89 -9.67 -11.12
C GLU A 186 -5.96 -8.46 -11.08
N VAL A 187 -4.91 -8.56 -10.28
CA VAL A 187 -3.97 -7.45 -10.06
C VAL A 187 -2.62 -7.77 -10.66
N SER A 188 -2.02 -6.79 -11.31
CA SER A 188 -0.61 -6.84 -11.70
C SER A 188 0.13 -5.57 -11.32
N TYR A 189 1.39 -5.72 -10.96
CA TYR A 189 2.35 -4.64 -10.73
C TYR A 189 3.51 -4.80 -11.70
N GLU A 190 3.81 -3.77 -12.46
CA GLU A 190 4.96 -3.69 -13.34
C GLU A 190 5.96 -2.67 -12.77
N PHE A 191 7.18 -3.12 -12.53
CA PHE A 191 8.29 -2.31 -12.03
C PHE A 191 9.28 -2.07 -13.17
N SER A 192 9.53 -0.82 -13.49
CA SER A 192 10.53 -0.39 -14.44
C SER A 192 11.36 0.76 -13.84
N HIS A 193 12.40 1.20 -14.56
CA HIS A 193 13.27 2.27 -14.05
C HIS A 193 12.52 3.59 -13.86
N GLY A 194 12.42 4.04 -12.60
CA GLY A 194 11.74 5.28 -12.22
C GLY A 194 10.20 5.21 -12.28
N GLU A 195 9.62 4.02 -12.50
CA GLU A 195 8.18 3.90 -12.67
C GLU A 195 7.64 2.60 -12.08
N ILE A 196 6.46 2.68 -11.45
CA ILE A 196 5.67 1.53 -11.05
C ILE A 196 4.25 1.73 -11.57
N LYS A 197 3.73 0.70 -12.23
CA LYS A 197 2.38 0.64 -12.74
C LYS A 197 1.60 -0.47 -12.04
N ARG A 198 0.37 -0.21 -11.65
CA ARG A 198 -0.60 -1.22 -11.20
C ARG A 198 -1.79 -1.22 -12.13
N THR A 199 -2.30 -2.42 -12.43
CA THR A 199 -3.57 -2.63 -13.14
C THR A 199 -4.43 -3.57 -12.32
N ASP A 200 -5.69 -3.20 -12.14
CA ASP A 200 -6.74 -4.00 -11.50
C ASP A 200 -7.83 -4.30 -12.52
N HIS A 201 -8.28 -5.56 -12.55
CA HIS A 201 -9.41 -6.01 -13.37
C HIS A 201 -10.47 -6.62 -12.45
N PHE A 202 -11.44 -5.83 -12.05
CA PHE A 202 -12.56 -6.29 -11.24
C PHE A 202 -13.62 -6.97 -12.09
N GLN A 203 -14.10 -8.11 -11.63
CA GLN A 203 -15.24 -8.81 -12.21
C GLN A 203 -16.37 -8.87 -11.18
N VAL A 204 -17.52 -8.33 -11.56
CA VAL A 204 -18.74 -8.34 -10.75
C VAL A 204 -19.59 -9.53 -11.18
N THR A 205 -19.90 -10.42 -10.23
CA THR A 205 -20.67 -11.63 -10.46
C THR A 205 -22.05 -11.56 -9.83
N GLU A 206 -22.91 -12.50 -10.16
CA GLU A 206 -24.27 -12.62 -9.59
C GLU A 206 -24.27 -12.80 -8.06
N ALA A 207 -23.16 -13.27 -7.48
CA ALA A 207 -23.01 -13.44 -6.03
C ALA A 207 -23.04 -12.11 -5.26
N LEU A 208 -22.82 -10.96 -5.94
CA LEU A 208 -22.99 -9.62 -5.33
C LEU A 208 -24.47 -9.32 -5.00
N GLY A 209 -25.43 -10.00 -5.68
CA GLY A 209 -26.86 -9.78 -5.51
C GLY A 209 -27.32 -8.42 -6.04
N ASP A 210 -28.23 -7.79 -5.32
CA ASP A 210 -28.81 -6.47 -5.70
C ASP A 210 -27.92 -5.28 -5.32
N ARG A 211 -26.76 -5.54 -4.73
CA ARG A 211 -25.83 -4.46 -4.31
C ARG A 211 -25.21 -3.80 -5.53
N LYS A 212 -25.03 -2.48 -5.45
CA LYS A 212 -24.49 -1.71 -6.56
C LYS A 212 -23.29 -0.88 -6.13
N ILE A 213 -22.33 -0.79 -7.04
CA ILE A 213 -21.18 0.11 -6.91
C ILE A 213 -21.68 1.51 -7.26
N LYS A 214 -21.48 2.46 -6.35
CA LYS A 214 -21.84 3.86 -6.52
C LYS A 214 -20.69 4.68 -7.07
N LYS A 215 -19.48 4.41 -6.59
CA LYS A 215 -18.30 5.22 -6.90
C LYS A 215 -17.03 4.38 -6.83
N ILE A 216 -16.06 4.70 -7.68
CA ILE A 216 -14.70 4.20 -7.60
C ILE A 216 -13.80 5.34 -7.15
N ARG A 217 -12.89 5.06 -6.22
CA ARG A 217 -11.98 6.06 -5.65
C ARG A 217 -10.56 5.50 -5.54
N LEU A 218 -9.57 6.36 -5.75
CA LEU A 218 -8.16 6.08 -5.50
C LEU A 218 -7.54 7.23 -4.72
N VAL A 219 -6.60 6.96 -3.83
CA VAL A 219 -5.94 7.96 -2.99
C VAL A 219 -4.44 7.80 -3.06
N LEU A 220 -3.73 8.92 -3.12
CA LEU A 220 -2.29 9.01 -2.95
C LEU A 220 -1.98 10.00 -1.82
N LEU A 221 -1.17 9.56 -0.86
CA LEU A 221 -0.55 10.42 0.15
C LEU A 221 0.95 10.53 -0.14
N SER A 222 1.50 11.71 -0.13
CA SER A 222 2.89 11.94 -0.51
C SER A 222 3.59 12.99 0.32
N PHE A 223 4.91 12.82 0.49
CA PHE A 223 5.81 13.86 0.99
C PHE A 223 6.15 14.90 -0.09
N SER A 224 5.88 14.61 -1.36
CA SER A 224 6.10 15.53 -2.46
C SER A 224 5.17 16.74 -2.37
N GLU A 225 5.65 17.87 -2.86
CA GLU A 225 5.03 19.17 -2.68
C GLU A 225 4.60 19.81 -3.99
N LYS A 226 3.77 20.86 -3.86
CA LYS A 226 3.33 21.69 -4.97
C LYS A 226 2.71 20.88 -6.11
N PRO A 227 1.62 20.16 -5.82
CA PRO A 227 0.94 19.38 -6.83
C PRO A 227 0.33 20.28 -7.90
N GLU A 228 0.52 19.90 -9.15
CA GLU A 228 -0.19 20.46 -10.31
C GLU A 228 -1.07 19.36 -10.89
N VAL A 229 -2.37 19.62 -10.98
CA VAL A 229 -3.38 18.67 -11.43
C VAL A 229 -3.84 19.01 -12.84
N SER A 230 -3.95 17.98 -13.70
CA SER A 230 -4.51 18.10 -15.04
C SER A 230 -5.28 16.83 -15.40
N GLY A 231 -6.61 16.89 -15.34
CA GLY A 231 -7.49 15.74 -15.56
C GLY A 231 -7.18 14.62 -14.56
N ASN A 232 -6.75 13.48 -15.06
CA ASN A 232 -6.41 12.31 -14.26
C ASN A 232 -4.93 12.23 -13.86
N GLN A 233 -4.16 13.29 -14.06
CA GLN A 233 -2.72 13.36 -13.78
C GLN A 233 -2.41 14.38 -12.70
N VAL A 234 -1.47 14.04 -11.82
CA VAL A 234 -0.80 14.96 -10.90
C VAL A 234 0.71 14.93 -11.14
N THR A 235 1.35 16.08 -11.10
CA THR A 235 2.81 16.25 -11.07
C THR A 235 3.23 17.01 -9.83
N PHE A 236 4.48 16.83 -9.39
CA PHE A 236 5.03 17.50 -8.21
C PHE A 236 6.29 18.27 -8.58
N ALA A 237 6.42 19.47 -8.05
CA ALA A 237 7.62 20.29 -8.27
C ALA A 237 8.78 19.90 -7.35
N ASN A 238 8.49 19.37 -6.17
CA ASN A 238 9.48 19.00 -5.16
C ASN A 238 9.16 17.61 -4.59
N GLY A 239 10.21 16.87 -4.24
CA GLY A 239 10.14 15.54 -3.66
C GLY A 239 10.64 14.46 -4.61
N ILE A 240 10.70 13.24 -4.13
CA ILE A 240 11.17 12.10 -4.91
C ILE A 240 10.11 11.62 -5.89
N LEU A 241 8.84 11.58 -5.44
CA LEU A 241 7.72 11.29 -6.34
C LEU A 241 7.50 12.48 -7.28
N THR A 242 7.63 12.25 -8.58
CA THR A 242 7.52 13.30 -9.61
C THR A 242 6.12 13.41 -10.20
N GLY A 243 5.33 12.37 -10.12
CA GLY A 243 3.95 12.40 -10.58
C GLY A 243 3.24 11.07 -10.54
N MET A 244 1.94 11.12 -10.81
CA MET A 244 1.08 9.95 -10.95
C MET A 244 -0.02 10.21 -11.96
N THR A 245 -0.34 9.21 -12.74
CA THR A 245 -1.54 9.14 -13.59
C THR A 245 -2.42 7.99 -13.13
N ALA A 246 -3.74 8.15 -13.23
CA ALA A 246 -4.66 7.04 -12.98
C ALA A 246 -5.80 7.04 -14.01
N GLU A 247 -6.14 5.87 -14.51
CA GLU A 247 -7.20 5.64 -15.49
C GLU A 247 -8.29 4.76 -14.88
N GLY A 248 -9.52 4.87 -15.39
CA GLY A 248 -10.67 4.12 -14.87
C GLY A 248 -11.25 4.65 -13.56
N VAL A 249 -10.63 5.64 -12.93
CA VAL A 249 -11.02 6.22 -11.64
C VAL A 249 -11.44 7.69 -11.70
N GLY A 250 -11.48 8.30 -12.89
CA GLY A 250 -11.87 9.70 -13.10
C GLY A 250 -10.75 10.71 -12.89
N ASP A 251 -11.13 11.98 -12.83
CA ASP A 251 -10.19 13.09 -12.62
C ASP A 251 -9.73 13.17 -11.16
N CYS A 252 -8.57 13.79 -10.95
CA CYS A 252 -8.02 13.95 -9.62
C CYS A 252 -8.15 15.37 -9.07
N HIS A 253 -8.12 15.43 -7.74
CA HIS A 253 -8.05 16.67 -6.97
C HIS A 253 -6.92 16.53 -5.94
N ALA A 254 -6.08 17.56 -5.84
CA ALA A 254 -5.01 17.60 -4.86
C ALA A 254 -5.33 18.56 -3.72
N PHE A 255 -5.01 18.15 -2.51
CA PHE A 255 -5.20 18.90 -1.29
C PHE A 255 -3.84 19.07 -0.60
N ALA A 256 -3.54 20.27 -0.12
CA ALA A 256 -2.41 20.47 0.77
C ALA A 256 -2.65 19.71 2.09
N ALA A 257 -1.57 19.25 2.72
CA ALA A 257 -1.66 18.66 4.05
C ALA A 257 -2.28 19.64 5.04
N LEU A 258 -3.20 19.14 5.87
CA LEU A 258 -3.84 19.94 6.90
C LEU A 258 -2.82 20.34 7.99
N ASP A 259 -2.96 21.56 8.51
CA ASP A 259 -2.09 22.09 9.55
C ASP A 259 -2.35 21.52 10.96
N ASP A 260 -3.35 20.67 11.09
CA ASP A 260 -3.76 20.07 12.36
C ASP A 260 -2.90 18.86 12.80
N GLY A 261 -1.89 18.50 12.02
CA GLY A 261 -1.02 17.34 12.32
C GLY A 261 -1.60 15.97 11.97
N SER A 262 -2.78 15.91 11.35
CA SER A 262 -3.44 14.65 10.97
C SER A 262 -2.61 13.80 9.99
N PHE A 263 -1.67 14.40 9.28
CA PHE A 263 -0.73 13.71 8.39
C PHE A 263 0.68 13.58 8.97
N GLY A 264 0.84 13.67 10.28
CA GLY A 264 2.13 13.45 10.94
C GLY A 264 2.53 11.99 10.88
N THR A 265 3.80 11.72 10.57
CA THR A 265 4.39 10.37 10.57
C THR A 265 5.69 10.38 11.34
N PRO A 266 6.22 9.20 11.78
CA PRO A 266 7.55 9.12 12.39
C PRO A 266 8.68 9.65 11.48
N MET A 267 8.47 9.65 10.17
CA MET A 267 9.46 10.09 9.16
C MET A 267 9.29 11.55 8.76
N GLY A 268 8.25 12.22 9.24
CA GLY A 268 7.94 13.58 8.89
C GLY A 268 6.45 13.78 8.63
N ARG A 269 6.12 14.93 8.05
CA ARG A 269 4.76 15.31 7.72
C ARG A 269 4.47 15.06 6.24
N LEU A 270 3.34 14.42 5.95
CA LEU A 270 2.85 14.33 4.58
C LEU A 270 2.42 15.72 4.08
N ASN A 271 2.76 16.04 2.86
CA ASN A 271 2.54 17.37 2.30
C ASN A 271 1.33 17.43 1.38
N THR A 272 0.96 16.32 0.77
CA THR A 272 -0.09 16.30 -0.25
C THR A 272 -0.96 15.05 -0.14
N GLU A 273 -2.27 15.23 -0.25
CA GLU A 273 -3.24 14.19 -0.56
C GLU A 273 -3.78 14.42 -1.97
N VAL A 274 -3.83 13.39 -2.79
CA VAL A 274 -4.45 13.43 -4.12
C VAL A 274 -5.53 12.35 -4.18
N VAL A 275 -6.72 12.72 -4.65
CA VAL A 275 -7.87 11.85 -4.74
C VAL A 275 -8.38 11.82 -6.17
N TRP A 276 -8.49 10.63 -6.75
CA TRP A 276 -9.22 10.34 -7.98
C TRP A 276 -10.57 9.76 -7.62
N SER A 277 -11.61 10.15 -8.34
CA SER A 277 -12.92 9.51 -8.15
C SER A 277 -13.81 9.67 -9.37
N ARG A 278 -14.60 8.63 -9.65
CA ARG A 278 -15.71 8.68 -10.59
C ARG A 278 -16.97 8.03 -10.03
N GLU A 279 -18.11 8.58 -10.35
CA GLU A 279 -19.40 7.96 -10.06
C GLU A 279 -19.69 6.86 -11.09
N VAL A 280 -20.31 5.76 -10.62
CA VAL A 280 -20.79 4.67 -11.45
C VAL A 280 -22.28 4.87 -11.68
N THR A 281 -22.65 5.39 -12.84
CA THR A 281 -24.05 5.71 -13.18
C THR A 281 -24.81 4.53 -13.76
N THR A 282 -24.10 3.58 -14.36
CA THR A 282 -24.64 2.33 -14.88
C THR A 282 -23.82 1.20 -14.30
N GLN A 283 -24.47 0.14 -13.82
CA GLN A 283 -23.78 -1.00 -13.23
C GLN A 283 -22.85 -1.63 -14.28
N GLU A 284 -21.58 -1.69 -13.95
CA GLU A 284 -20.53 -2.31 -14.73
C GLU A 284 -20.30 -3.72 -14.20
N THR A 285 -20.13 -4.70 -15.08
CA THR A 285 -19.77 -6.09 -14.72
C THR A 285 -18.27 -6.32 -14.77
N GLU A 286 -17.56 -5.48 -15.50
CA GLU A 286 -16.10 -5.46 -15.59
C GLU A 286 -15.64 -4.03 -15.39
N ILE A 287 -14.66 -3.85 -14.50
CA ILE A 287 -14.07 -2.54 -14.18
C ILE A 287 -12.57 -2.68 -14.27
N GLU A 288 -11.95 -1.87 -15.11
CA GLU A 288 -10.49 -1.76 -15.16
C GLU A 288 -10.05 -0.44 -14.56
N THR A 289 -9.03 -0.50 -13.70
CA THR A 289 -8.33 0.67 -13.18
C THR A 289 -6.85 0.48 -13.35
N THR A 290 -6.16 1.53 -13.76
CA THR A 290 -4.70 1.52 -13.86
C THR A 290 -4.14 2.77 -13.23
N TRP A 291 -3.05 2.64 -12.47
CA TRP A 291 -2.27 3.80 -12.08
C TRP A 291 -0.78 3.58 -12.34
N THR A 292 -0.09 4.68 -12.59
CA THR A 292 1.34 4.73 -12.82
C THR A 292 1.95 5.84 -11.99
N ILE A 293 2.84 5.51 -11.07
CA ILE A 293 3.66 6.47 -10.34
C ILE A 293 5.03 6.62 -11.00
N ARG A 294 5.60 7.84 -10.94
CA ARG A 294 6.95 8.17 -11.40
C ARG A 294 7.74 8.82 -10.29
N TYR A 295 9.00 8.40 -10.15
CA TYR A 295 9.89 8.89 -9.11
C TYR A 295 11.31 9.14 -9.64
N GLN A 296 12.08 9.96 -8.93
CA GLN A 296 13.49 10.17 -9.25
C GLN A 296 14.31 8.95 -8.81
N VAL A 297 15.16 8.45 -9.69
CA VAL A 297 16.10 7.35 -9.42
C VAL A 297 17.49 7.90 -9.18
#